data_aee38eaedbbfdca206c984b806aef32d
#
_entry.id   aee38eaedbbfdca206c984b806aef32d
#
_cell.length_a   1.000
_cell.length_b   1.000
_cell.length_c   1.000
_cell.angle_alpha   90.00
_cell.angle_beta   90.00
_cell.angle_gamma   90.00
#
_symmetry.space_group_name_H-M   'P 1'
#
loop_
_entity.id
_entity.type
_entity.pdbx_description
1 polymer ?
#
loop_
_entity_poly.entity_id
_entity_poly.type
_entity_poly.pdbx_seq_one_letter_code
_entity_poly.pdbx_strand_id
1 'polypeptide(L)'
;MEVWGSEVPYLTGVETPEGNEVPNFQTTVTFSPSEFQTTFLAQYPEADLSGTPSAWFGAPEYASSGCVAAIPIGGVRVTGPDLRTLLGLRSARFSVSATDSVITFTVTGYGHGVGMSQYGADAMAEEGKTYSEILQHYYTGVTVEECPAEFFKEATP
;
A
#
# COMPACT_ATOMS: atom_id res chain seq x y z
N MET A 1 -5.59 -2.17 12.05
CA MET A 1 -4.34 -2.13 12.84
C MET A 1 -3.08 -1.98 11.99
N GLU A 2 -3.16 -2.30 10.70
CA GLU A 2 -1.97 -2.49 9.84
C GLU A 2 -1.29 -1.19 9.35
N VAL A 3 -2.01 -0.06 9.30
CA VAL A 3 -1.45 1.22 8.82
C VAL A 3 -1.34 2.26 9.93
N TRP A 4 -2.33 2.33 10.81
CA TRP A 4 -2.42 3.39 11.83
C TRP A 4 -1.95 2.94 13.22
N GLY A 5 -1.52 1.68 13.40
CA GLY A 5 -1.09 1.13 14.69
C GLY A 5 -2.22 0.93 15.73
N SER A 6 -3.43 1.37 15.41
CA SER A 6 -4.64 1.18 16.21
C SER A 6 -5.81 0.77 15.32
N GLU A 7 -6.79 0.10 15.92
CA GLU A 7 -8.03 -0.25 15.22
C GLU A 7 -8.89 1.00 15.01
N VAL A 8 -9.34 1.19 13.77
CA VAL A 8 -10.23 2.27 13.36
C VAL A 8 -11.53 1.63 12.89
N PRO A 9 -12.59 1.62 13.70
CA PRO A 9 -13.79 0.80 13.47
C PRO A 9 -14.52 1.08 12.15
N TYR A 10 -14.45 2.31 11.66
CA TYR A 10 -15.07 2.71 10.39
C TYR A 10 -14.22 2.43 9.15
N LEU A 11 -12.96 1.98 9.32
CA LEU A 11 -12.08 1.57 8.24
C LEU A 11 -12.09 0.04 8.11
N THR A 12 -13.13 -0.49 7.52
CA THR A 12 -13.23 -1.90 7.14
C THR A 12 -12.88 -2.08 5.67
N GLY A 13 -12.42 -3.28 5.29
CA GLY A 13 -12.19 -3.59 3.89
C GLY A 13 -13.51 -3.60 3.11
N VAL A 14 -13.60 -2.78 2.07
CA VAL A 14 -14.76 -2.74 1.16
C VAL A 14 -14.29 -3.00 -0.28
N GLU A 15 -15.17 -3.55 -1.09
CA GLU A 15 -14.90 -3.66 -2.52
C GLU A 15 -14.95 -2.27 -3.17
N THR A 16 -14.04 -2.04 -4.12
CA THR A 16 -14.00 -0.81 -4.89
C THR A 16 -14.22 -1.14 -6.37
N PRO A 17 -15.07 -0.39 -7.09
CA PRO A 17 -15.37 -0.68 -8.49
C PRO A 17 -14.25 -0.34 -9.46
N GLU A 18 -13.11 0.13 -8.98
CA GLU A 18 -11.94 0.39 -9.82
C GLU A 18 -11.24 -0.91 -10.21
N GLY A 19 -10.63 -0.93 -11.38
CA GLY A 19 -9.92 -2.08 -11.91
C GLY A 19 -8.78 -1.69 -12.86
N ASN A 20 -8.57 -2.49 -13.89
CA ASN A 20 -7.48 -2.34 -14.85
C ASN A 20 -7.58 -1.07 -15.73
N GLU A 21 -8.72 -0.39 -15.75
CA GLU A 21 -8.94 0.90 -16.39
C GLU A 21 -8.21 2.05 -15.68
N VAL A 22 -7.86 1.89 -14.42
CA VAL A 22 -7.07 2.89 -13.67
C VAL A 22 -5.67 2.99 -14.27
N PRO A 23 -5.25 4.17 -14.75
CA PRO A 23 -3.93 4.33 -15.35
C PRO A 23 -2.80 3.90 -14.42
N ASN A 24 -1.92 3.04 -14.92
CA ASN A 24 -0.81 2.48 -14.13
C ASN A 24 -1.24 1.76 -12.85
N PHE A 25 -2.41 1.13 -12.85
CA PHE A 25 -2.89 0.33 -11.72
C PHE A 25 -1.90 -0.76 -11.33
N GLN A 26 -1.21 -1.32 -12.32
CA GLN A 26 -0.07 -2.20 -12.10
C GLN A 26 1.20 -1.58 -12.68
N THR A 27 2.27 -1.55 -11.90
CA THR A 27 3.59 -1.03 -12.30
C THR A 27 4.70 -1.99 -11.89
N THR A 28 5.80 -1.93 -12.61
CA THR A 28 6.98 -2.75 -12.35
C THR A 28 8.16 -1.85 -11.98
N VAL A 29 8.82 -2.20 -10.86
CA VAL A 29 10.07 -1.56 -10.43
C VAL A 29 11.16 -2.64 -10.40
N THR A 30 12.29 -2.37 -11.01
CA THR A 30 13.40 -3.33 -11.11
C THR A 30 14.67 -2.78 -10.48
N PHE A 31 15.43 -3.66 -9.89
CA PHE A 31 16.75 -3.38 -9.32
C PHE A 31 17.74 -4.42 -9.83
N SER A 32 18.97 -4.02 -10.08
CA SER A 32 20.08 -4.97 -10.11
C SER A 32 20.34 -5.51 -8.69
N PRO A 33 20.91 -6.71 -8.54
CA PRO A 33 21.25 -7.24 -7.21
C PRO A 33 22.12 -6.28 -6.38
N SER A 34 23.08 -5.63 -7.01
CA SER A 34 23.98 -4.69 -6.33
C SER A 34 23.28 -3.41 -5.85
N GLU A 35 22.37 -2.86 -6.65
CA GLU A 35 21.56 -1.70 -6.24
C GLU A 35 20.65 -2.05 -5.07
N PHE A 36 19.97 -3.21 -5.14
CA PHE A 36 19.15 -3.69 -4.05
C PHE A 36 19.95 -3.91 -2.77
N GLN A 37 21.09 -4.63 -2.84
CA GLN A 37 21.97 -4.84 -1.69
C GLN A 37 22.40 -3.51 -1.05
N THR A 38 22.88 -2.56 -1.87
CA THR A 38 23.33 -1.25 -1.39
C THR A 38 22.22 -0.51 -0.65
N THR A 39 21.03 -0.47 -1.25
CA THR A 39 19.88 0.23 -0.67
C THR A 39 19.37 -0.46 0.59
N PHE A 40 19.26 -1.79 0.54
CA PHE A 40 18.67 -2.58 1.62
C PHE A 40 19.58 -2.65 2.83
N LEU A 41 20.88 -2.95 2.65
CA LEU A 41 21.86 -3.07 3.74
C LEU A 41 22.17 -1.73 4.41
N ALA A 42 21.91 -0.59 3.74
CA ALA A 42 22.00 0.72 4.38
C ALA A 42 20.97 0.88 5.52
N GLN A 43 19.80 0.25 5.41
CA GLN A 43 18.74 0.29 6.41
C GLN A 43 18.74 -0.95 7.33
N TYR A 44 19.12 -2.12 6.79
CA TYR A 44 19.11 -3.42 7.48
C TYR A 44 20.48 -4.09 7.36
N PRO A 45 21.50 -3.57 8.08
CA PRO A 45 22.89 -4.06 7.96
C PRO A 45 23.08 -5.50 8.47
N GLU A 46 22.14 -6.02 9.26
CA GLU A 46 22.16 -7.40 9.78
C GLU A 46 21.64 -8.43 8.77
N ALA A 47 21.06 -8.00 7.63
CA ALA A 47 20.53 -8.93 6.64
C ALA A 47 21.65 -9.67 5.90
N ASP A 48 21.47 -10.97 5.73
CA ASP A 48 22.35 -11.79 4.90
C ASP A 48 21.86 -11.84 3.46
N LEU A 49 22.43 -11.03 2.61
CA LEU A 49 22.21 -11.02 1.16
C LEU A 49 23.37 -11.70 0.41
N SER A 50 24.06 -12.65 1.04
CA SER A 50 25.01 -13.52 0.34
C SER A 50 24.29 -14.54 -0.56
N GLY A 51 25.02 -15.12 -1.50
CA GLY A 51 24.45 -16.10 -2.42
C GLY A 51 23.60 -15.49 -3.54
N THR A 52 22.65 -16.29 -4.07
CA THR A 52 21.83 -15.89 -5.21
C THR A 52 20.67 -14.98 -4.81
N PRO A 53 20.36 -13.93 -5.59
CA PRO A 53 19.27 -13.01 -5.28
C PRO A 53 17.90 -13.68 -5.09
N SER A 54 17.65 -14.79 -5.76
CA SER A 54 16.42 -15.57 -5.60
C SER A 54 16.26 -16.18 -4.21
N ALA A 55 17.34 -16.40 -3.48
CA ALA A 55 17.33 -16.95 -2.12
C ALA A 55 17.17 -15.86 -1.03
N TRP A 56 17.25 -14.57 -1.36
CA TRP A 56 17.17 -13.50 -0.39
C TRP A 56 15.76 -13.28 0.16
N PHE A 57 14.73 -13.63 -0.63
CA PHE A 57 13.33 -13.36 -0.31
C PHE A 57 12.63 -14.61 0.21
N GLY A 58 12.11 -14.53 1.42
CA GLY A 58 11.22 -15.54 1.99
C GLY A 58 9.77 -15.36 1.53
N ALA A 59 8.89 -16.22 2.02
CA ALA A 59 7.46 -16.13 1.72
C ALA A 59 6.85 -14.87 2.37
N PRO A 60 6.16 -14.00 1.61
CA PRO A 60 5.49 -12.83 2.16
C PRO A 60 4.25 -13.22 2.96
N GLU A 61 4.01 -12.49 4.05
CA GLU A 61 2.77 -12.50 4.81
C GLU A 61 1.86 -11.39 4.24
N TYR A 62 0.61 -11.73 3.94
CA TYR A 62 -0.35 -10.76 3.40
C TYR A 62 -1.40 -10.36 4.43
N ALA A 63 -1.75 -9.10 4.42
CA ALA A 63 -2.91 -8.55 5.11
C ALA A 63 -4.21 -8.91 4.38
N SER A 64 -5.35 -8.74 5.04
CA SER A 64 -6.68 -8.93 4.44
C SER A 64 -6.93 -8.01 3.24
N SER A 65 -6.28 -6.86 3.19
CA SER A 65 -6.28 -5.91 2.08
C SER A 65 -5.51 -6.37 0.84
N GLY A 66 -4.76 -7.49 0.94
CA GLY A 66 -3.84 -7.97 -0.09
C GLY A 66 -2.51 -7.23 -0.14
N CYS A 67 -2.27 -6.28 0.77
CA CYS A 67 -0.96 -5.67 0.96
C CYS A 67 -0.01 -6.65 1.66
N VAL A 68 1.28 -6.53 1.40
CA VAL A 68 2.31 -7.25 2.15
C VAL A 68 2.35 -6.69 3.57
N ALA A 69 2.01 -7.49 4.54
CA ALA A 69 2.15 -7.15 5.96
C ALA A 69 3.62 -7.23 6.38
N ALA A 70 4.30 -8.31 5.98
CA ALA A 70 5.73 -8.44 6.15
C ALA A 70 6.30 -9.44 5.13
N ILE A 71 7.61 -9.37 4.91
CA ILE A 71 8.37 -10.30 4.10
C ILE A 71 9.76 -10.49 4.72
N PRO A 72 10.23 -11.74 4.87
CA PRO A 72 11.61 -12.00 5.24
C PRO A 72 12.56 -11.68 4.07
N ILE A 73 13.60 -10.90 4.32
CA ILE A 73 14.64 -10.58 3.33
C ILE A 73 15.99 -10.73 4.00
N GLY A 74 16.83 -11.64 3.51
CA GLY A 74 18.13 -11.93 4.14
C GLY A 74 18.01 -12.33 5.61
N GLY A 75 16.92 -13.01 5.99
CA GLY A 75 16.65 -13.40 7.38
C GLY A 75 16.01 -12.31 8.25
N VAL A 76 15.93 -11.06 7.77
CA VAL A 76 15.29 -9.95 8.49
C VAL A 76 13.83 -9.84 8.06
N ARG A 77 12.92 -9.73 9.04
CA ARG A 77 11.50 -9.53 8.79
C ARG A 77 11.20 -8.03 8.58
N VAL A 78 10.87 -7.65 7.36
CA VAL A 78 10.60 -6.26 6.97
C VAL A 78 9.11 -6.07 6.68
N THR A 79 8.53 -4.97 7.15
CA THR A 79 7.12 -4.68 6.84
C THR A 79 6.95 -4.18 5.39
N GLY A 80 5.79 -4.45 4.79
CA GLY A 80 5.49 -3.96 3.45
C GLY A 80 5.54 -2.42 3.34
N PRO A 81 4.99 -1.66 4.31
CA PRO A 81 5.13 -0.21 4.36
C PRO A 81 6.58 0.30 4.43
N ASP A 82 7.45 -0.34 5.24
CA ASP A 82 8.86 0.04 5.32
C ASP A 82 9.58 -0.23 4.00
N LEU A 83 9.34 -1.41 3.41
CA LEU A 83 9.93 -1.76 2.12
C LEU A 83 9.42 -0.85 0.99
N ARG A 84 8.13 -0.51 1.01
CA ARG A 84 7.56 0.49 0.10
C ARG A 84 8.31 1.81 0.18
N THR A 85 8.54 2.32 1.39
CA THR A 85 9.25 3.59 1.62
C THR A 85 10.70 3.51 1.18
N LEU A 86 11.39 2.43 1.54
CA LEU A 86 12.81 2.22 1.21
C LEU A 86 13.05 2.15 -0.29
N LEU A 87 12.18 1.46 -1.02
CA LEU A 87 12.33 1.21 -2.47
C LEU A 87 11.54 2.19 -3.35
N GLY A 88 10.81 3.15 -2.76
CA GLY A 88 10.00 4.11 -3.51
C GLY A 88 8.82 3.48 -4.26
N LEU A 89 8.25 2.38 -3.74
CA LEU A 89 7.13 1.70 -4.37
C LEU A 89 5.84 2.51 -4.18
N ARG A 90 4.93 2.44 -5.15
CA ARG A 90 3.66 3.18 -5.11
C ARG A 90 2.70 2.69 -4.03
N SER A 91 2.72 1.38 -3.73
CA SER A 91 1.91 0.79 -2.66
C SER A 91 2.65 -0.36 -1.98
N ALA A 92 2.12 -0.83 -0.84
CA ALA A 92 2.59 -2.05 -0.18
C ALA A 92 1.94 -3.32 -0.77
N ARG A 93 1.07 -3.20 -1.78
CA ARG A 93 0.48 -4.33 -2.49
C ARG A 93 1.38 -4.71 -3.66
N PHE A 94 2.34 -5.58 -3.41
CA PHE A 94 3.32 -5.99 -4.41
C PHE A 94 3.61 -7.49 -4.32
N SER A 95 4.14 -8.02 -5.42
CA SER A 95 4.86 -9.28 -5.47
C SER A 95 6.31 -9.04 -5.86
N VAL A 96 7.20 -9.93 -5.46
CA VAL A 96 8.61 -9.88 -5.81
C VAL A 96 9.02 -11.16 -6.53
N SER A 97 9.81 -11.02 -7.58
CA SER A 97 10.54 -12.10 -8.23
C SER A 97 12.00 -11.70 -8.43
N ALA A 98 12.90 -12.65 -8.27
CA ALA A 98 14.33 -12.40 -8.41
C ALA A 98 14.98 -13.48 -9.23
N THR A 99 15.88 -13.03 -10.09
CA THR A 99 16.84 -13.86 -10.85
C THR A 99 18.25 -13.45 -10.47
N ASP A 100 19.25 -14.11 -11.00
CA ASP A 100 20.66 -13.76 -10.74
C ASP A 100 21.06 -12.36 -11.24
N SER A 101 20.27 -11.76 -12.12
CA SER A 101 20.59 -10.48 -12.76
C SER A 101 19.60 -9.36 -12.45
N VAL A 102 18.38 -9.67 -12.00
CA VAL A 102 17.33 -8.66 -11.78
C VAL A 102 16.38 -9.08 -10.68
N ILE A 103 16.01 -8.11 -9.85
CA ILE A 103 14.95 -8.19 -8.84
C ILE A 103 13.80 -7.32 -9.33
N THR A 104 12.61 -7.89 -9.41
CA THR A 104 11.43 -7.25 -9.97
C THR A 104 10.32 -7.19 -8.93
N PHE A 105 9.86 -5.99 -8.62
CA PHE A 105 8.65 -5.75 -7.83
C PHE A 105 7.50 -5.40 -8.79
N THR A 106 6.45 -6.21 -8.77
CA THR A 106 5.19 -5.90 -9.47
C THR A 106 4.24 -5.30 -8.44
N VAL A 107 3.96 -4.01 -8.59
CA VAL A 107 3.21 -3.20 -7.62
C VAL A 107 1.82 -2.91 -8.16
N THR A 108 0.79 -3.15 -7.34
CA THR A 108 -0.61 -2.93 -7.70
C THR A 108 -1.20 -1.79 -6.88
N GLY A 109 -1.88 -0.86 -7.55
CA GLY A 109 -2.55 0.29 -6.93
C GLY A 109 -1.61 1.36 -6.39
N TYR A 110 -2.16 2.25 -5.58
CA TYR A 110 -1.50 3.44 -5.05
C TYR A 110 -1.72 3.57 -3.55
N GLY A 111 -0.78 4.25 -2.89
CA GLY A 111 -0.92 4.67 -1.50
C GLY A 111 -0.83 3.54 -0.49
N HIS A 112 -1.49 3.72 0.64
CA HIS A 112 -1.44 2.81 1.78
C HIS A 112 -2.53 1.72 1.75
N GLY A 113 -3.49 1.79 0.82
CA GLY A 113 -4.59 0.82 0.69
C GLY A 113 -5.64 0.91 1.81
N VAL A 114 -5.75 2.05 2.49
CA VAL A 114 -6.69 2.30 3.59
C VAL A 114 -7.43 3.61 3.34
N GLY A 115 -8.75 3.62 3.56
CA GLY A 115 -9.62 4.75 3.28
C GLY A 115 -10.24 4.70 1.88
N MET A 116 -10.74 5.84 1.42
CA MET A 116 -11.47 5.94 0.17
C MET A 116 -10.53 5.94 -1.05
N SER A 117 -10.84 5.09 -2.04
CA SER A 117 -10.20 5.18 -3.35
C SER A 117 -10.78 6.36 -4.14
N GLN A 118 -9.91 7.21 -4.69
CA GLN A 118 -10.34 8.32 -5.54
C GLN A 118 -10.95 7.81 -6.85
N TYR A 119 -10.34 6.81 -7.49
CA TYR A 119 -10.86 6.22 -8.71
C TYR A 119 -12.16 5.44 -8.48
N GLY A 120 -12.23 4.70 -7.36
CA GLY A 120 -13.45 4.01 -7.00
C GLY A 120 -14.59 4.96 -6.66
N ALA A 121 -14.31 6.09 -5.99
CA ALA A 121 -15.29 7.13 -5.74
C ALA A 121 -15.77 7.78 -7.04
N ASP A 122 -14.88 8.01 -8.00
CA ASP A 122 -15.20 8.55 -9.31
C ASP A 122 -16.12 7.59 -10.10
N ALA A 123 -15.76 6.31 -10.16
CA ALA A 123 -16.59 5.28 -10.79
C ALA A 123 -17.98 5.18 -10.15
N MET A 124 -18.10 5.24 -8.83
CA MET A 124 -19.37 5.27 -8.13
C MET A 124 -20.19 6.54 -8.45
N ALA A 125 -19.53 7.69 -8.63
CA ALA A 125 -20.18 8.93 -9.01
C ALA A 125 -20.70 8.86 -10.46
N GLU A 126 -19.97 8.25 -11.37
CA GLU A 126 -20.41 7.97 -12.75
C GLU A 126 -21.63 7.02 -12.79
N GLU A 127 -21.73 6.09 -11.85
CA GLU A 127 -22.90 5.24 -11.63
C GLU A 127 -24.11 5.99 -11.01
N GLY A 128 -23.94 7.27 -10.67
CA GLY A 128 -24.98 8.13 -10.11
C GLY A 128 -25.11 8.08 -8.58
N LYS A 129 -24.12 7.52 -7.87
CA LYS A 129 -24.08 7.57 -6.41
C LYS A 129 -23.82 9.00 -5.91
N THR A 130 -24.50 9.37 -4.84
CA THR A 130 -24.28 10.64 -4.17
C THR A 130 -22.99 10.61 -3.35
N TYR A 131 -22.43 11.77 -3.04
CA TYR A 131 -21.23 11.86 -2.18
C TYR A 131 -21.44 11.20 -0.81
N SER A 132 -22.64 11.27 -0.25
CA SER A 132 -22.99 10.64 1.02
C SER A 132 -22.95 9.12 0.93
N GLU A 133 -23.51 8.53 -0.14
CA GLU A 133 -23.43 7.08 -0.38
C GLU A 133 -22.01 6.61 -0.59
N ILE A 134 -21.20 7.38 -1.32
CA ILE A 134 -19.79 7.07 -1.56
C ILE A 134 -19.00 7.09 -0.24
N LEU A 135 -19.15 8.14 0.57
CA LEU A 135 -18.48 8.23 1.87
C LEU A 135 -18.89 7.10 2.82
N GLN A 136 -20.17 6.77 2.88
CA GLN A 136 -20.69 5.68 3.72
C GLN A 136 -20.28 4.29 3.23
N HIS A 137 -20.01 4.14 1.94
CA HIS A 137 -19.44 2.91 1.39
C HIS A 137 -18.00 2.67 1.90
N TYR A 138 -17.14 3.69 1.83
CA TYR A 138 -15.74 3.57 2.25
C TYR A 138 -15.53 3.69 3.75
N TYR A 139 -16.40 4.37 4.47
CA TYR A 139 -16.34 4.57 5.90
C TYR A 139 -17.56 3.93 6.56
N THR A 140 -17.41 2.67 6.94
CA THR A 140 -18.53 1.85 7.43
C THR A 140 -19.08 2.35 8.76
N GLY A 141 -20.39 2.49 8.85
CA GLY A 141 -21.06 2.87 10.11
C GLY A 141 -20.93 4.36 10.47
N VAL A 142 -20.48 5.20 9.54
CA VAL A 142 -20.45 6.66 9.74
C VAL A 142 -21.75 7.33 9.28
N THR A 143 -22.05 8.49 9.86
CA THR A 143 -23.09 9.41 9.40
C THR A 143 -22.41 10.62 8.73
N VAL A 144 -22.92 11.05 7.60
CA VAL A 144 -22.46 12.27 6.91
C VAL A 144 -23.38 13.41 7.33
N GLU A 145 -22.80 14.39 8.01
CA GLU A 145 -23.54 15.54 8.56
C GLU A 145 -22.91 16.85 8.07
N GLU A 146 -23.69 17.91 8.12
CA GLU A 146 -23.19 19.26 7.81
C GLU A 146 -22.20 19.69 8.91
N CYS A 147 -20.98 20.12 8.52
CA CYS A 147 -19.98 20.53 9.47
C CYS A 147 -20.37 21.86 10.14
N PRO A 148 -20.48 21.93 11.47
CA PRO A 148 -20.78 23.17 12.14
C PRO A 148 -19.76 24.26 11.85
N ALA A 149 -20.23 25.51 11.63
CA ALA A 149 -19.38 26.65 11.23
C ALA A 149 -18.25 26.97 12.24
N GLU A 150 -18.37 26.53 13.47
CA GLU A 150 -17.34 26.69 14.52
C GLU A 150 -16.06 25.88 14.23
N PHE A 151 -16.13 24.77 13.51
CA PHE A 151 -14.95 23.97 13.12
C PHE A 151 -14.04 24.67 12.10
N PHE A 152 -14.53 25.71 11.43
CA PHE A 152 -13.77 26.49 10.46
C PHE A 152 -13.11 27.75 11.07
N LYS A 153 -13.29 28.02 12.36
CA LYS A 153 -12.81 29.27 13.00
C LYS A 153 -11.35 29.24 13.47
N GLU A 154 -10.68 28.09 13.47
CA GLU A 154 -9.31 27.98 14.01
C GLU A 154 -8.19 27.85 12.95
N ALA A 155 -8.48 28.08 11.69
CA ALA A 155 -7.45 28.16 10.65
C ALA A 155 -7.14 29.63 10.28
N THR A 156 -6.80 30.44 11.28
CA THR A 156 -6.19 31.76 11.01
C THR A 156 -4.69 31.63 11.27
N PRO A 157 -3.83 32.04 10.29
CA PRO A 157 -2.40 31.86 10.31
C PRO A 157 -1.70 32.63 11.41
#